data_4bbe62911de974da62e775cff9d3de38
#
_entry.id   4bbe62911de974da62e775cff9d3de38
#
_cell.length_a   1.000
_cell.length_b   1.000
_cell.length_c   1.000
_cell.angle_alpha   90.00
_cell.angle_beta   90.00
_cell.angle_gamma   90.00
#
_symmetry.space_group_name_H-M   'P 1'
#
loop_
_entity.id
_entity.type
_entity.pdbx_description
1 polymer ?
#
loop_
_entity_poly.entity_id
_entity_poly.type
_entity_poly.pdbx_seq_one_letter_code
_entity_poly.pdbx_strand_id
1 'polypeptide(L)'
;GVFYTGPSPKLPHFDQIQSLNWEKKRSIAHQAARLVQDGDTVLLDGGSTTYELAQLLVGRTLQVVTNSLPVANLFSSSDSADLVFIGGYVHPRTGVSLGPYAVEMLSQLNCRRAMLSVAGVHVDGLYNSNLLLVETERAMLEASDEVTILADSTKFGHKSLARICDLKAIDTFVVDCGISDDWSSQLISSGIELCIAETAAKFDND
;
A
#
# COMPACT_ATOMS: atom_id res chain seq x y z
N GLY A 1 -37.81 5.40 0.59
CA GLY A 1 -36.38 5.19 0.39
C GLY A 1 -36.03 5.38 -1.07
N VAL A 2 -35.07 6.24 -1.37
CA VAL A 2 -34.54 6.42 -2.74
C VAL A 2 -33.51 5.32 -2.96
N PHE A 3 -33.82 4.37 -3.83
CA PHE A 3 -32.83 3.39 -4.29
C PHE A 3 -32.00 4.03 -5.40
N TYR A 4 -30.68 4.09 -5.20
CA TYR A 4 -29.75 4.46 -6.25
C TYR A 4 -29.70 3.34 -7.29
N THR A 5 -30.25 3.60 -8.48
CA THR A 5 -30.28 2.64 -9.60
C THR A 5 -29.16 2.85 -10.62
N GLY A 6 -28.22 3.77 -10.35
CA GLY A 6 -27.03 3.93 -11.17
C GLY A 6 -26.03 2.79 -10.97
N PRO A 7 -25.14 2.52 -11.95
CA PRO A 7 -24.06 1.56 -11.72
C PRO A 7 -23.21 2.05 -10.55
N SER A 8 -23.10 1.24 -9.50
CA SER A 8 -22.13 1.49 -8.43
C SER A 8 -20.76 1.72 -9.06
N PRO A 9 -20.00 2.74 -8.64
CA PRO A 9 -18.66 2.95 -9.15
C PRO A 9 -17.85 1.68 -8.87
N LYS A 10 -17.65 0.89 -9.91
CA LYS A 10 -16.90 -0.36 -9.80
C LYS A 10 -15.44 0.00 -9.65
N LEU A 11 -14.74 -0.61 -8.68
CA LEU A 11 -13.29 -0.52 -8.61
C LEU A 11 -12.70 -0.84 -10.00
N PRO A 12 -11.73 -0.06 -10.51
CA PRO A 12 -11.06 -0.38 -11.76
C PRO A 12 -10.32 -1.71 -11.64
N HIS A 13 -10.07 -2.37 -12.76
CA HIS A 13 -9.24 -3.58 -12.79
C HIS A 13 -7.80 -3.24 -12.40
N PHE A 14 -7.11 -4.18 -11.76
CA PHE A 14 -5.74 -4.03 -11.30
C PHE A 14 -4.80 -3.52 -12.41
N ASP A 15 -4.86 -4.09 -13.61
CA ASP A 15 -4.03 -3.70 -14.76
C ASP A 15 -4.22 -2.23 -15.16
N GLN A 16 -5.46 -1.72 -15.05
CA GLN A 16 -5.77 -0.32 -15.35
C GLN A 16 -5.17 0.65 -14.32
N ILE A 17 -5.18 0.23 -13.04
CA ILE A 17 -4.58 1.02 -11.96
C ILE A 17 -3.06 0.98 -12.06
N GLN A 18 -2.49 -0.16 -12.42
CA GLN A 18 -1.04 -0.34 -12.53
C GLN A 18 -0.43 0.62 -13.55
N SER A 19 -1.02 0.76 -14.73
CA SER A 19 -0.50 1.63 -15.78
C SER A 19 -0.59 3.14 -15.48
N LEU A 20 -1.51 3.55 -14.60
CA LEU A 20 -1.69 4.98 -14.28
C LEU A 20 -0.55 5.47 -13.37
N ASN A 21 0.10 6.59 -13.75
CA ASN A 21 1.22 7.19 -13.01
C ASN A 21 2.39 6.19 -12.78
N TRP A 22 2.63 5.29 -13.72
CA TRP A 22 3.59 4.20 -13.57
C TRP A 22 5.00 4.67 -13.18
N GLU A 23 5.54 5.72 -13.82
CA GLU A 23 6.86 6.26 -13.49
C GLU A 23 6.98 6.71 -12.03
N LYS A 24 5.94 7.38 -11.51
CA LYS A 24 5.88 7.81 -10.11
C LYS A 24 5.86 6.61 -9.16
N LYS A 25 5.04 5.59 -9.45
CA LYS A 25 4.96 4.37 -8.63
C LYS A 25 6.28 3.63 -8.60
N ARG A 26 6.95 3.53 -9.74
CA ARG A 26 8.26 2.89 -9.83
C ARG A 26 9.31 3.63 -9.00
N SER A 27 9.37 4.97 -9.09
CA SER A 27 10.30 5.75 -8.27
C SER A 27 10.04 5.60 -6.78
N ILE A 28 8.76 5.63 -6.36
CA ILE A 28 8.34 5.38 -4.98
C ILE A 28 8.76 3.98 -4.54
N ALA A 29 8.53 2.95 -5.37
CA ALA A 29 8.89 1.57 -5.09
C ALA A 29 10.40 1.41 -4.87
N HIS A 30 11.25 2.01 -5.71
CA HIS A 30 12.69 2.00 -5.53
C HIS A 30 13.13 2.65 -4.22
N GLN A 31 12.53 3.79 -3.86
CA GLN A 31 12.83 4.44 -2.58
C GLN A 31 12.36 3.59 -1.40
N ALA A 32 11.16 3.00 -1.48
CA ALA A 32 10.59 2.15 -0.44
C ALA A 32 11.40 0.85 -0.23
N ALA A 33 11.94 0.25 -1.30
CA ALA A 33 12.75 -0.96 -1.22
C ALA A 33 14.02 -0.78 -0.36
N ARG A 34 14.54 0.45 -0.24
CA ARG A 34 15.69 0.79 0.61
C ARG A 34 15.37 0.74 2.11
N LEU A 35 14.09 0.86 2.46
CA LEU A 35 13.62 0.79 3.84
C LEU A 35 13.51 -0.65 4.36
N VAL A 36 13.42 -1.62 3.46
CA VAL A 36 13.31 -3.04 3.79
C VAL A 36 14.71 -3.63 3.98
N GLN A 37 14.89 -4.42 5.03
CA GLN A 37 16.14 -5.14 5.32
C GLN A 37 15.93 -6.65 5.16
N ASP A 38 16.99 -7.37 4.79
CA ASP A 38 16.93 -8.83 4.75
C ASP A 38 16.68 -9.39 6.16
N GLY A 39 15.76 -10.33 6.26
CA GLY A 39 15.26 -10.86 7.52
C GLY A 39 14.00 -10.17 8.05
N ASP A 40 13.54 -9.06 7.42
CA ASP A 40 12.31 -8.40 7.84
C ASP A 40 11.06 -9.25 7.54
N THR A 41 10.06 -9.12 8.41
CA THR A 41 8.68 -9.53 8.11
C THR A 41 7.94 -8.34 7.56
N VAL A 42 7.63 -8.37 6.26
CA VAL A 42 7.01 -7.24 5.54
C VAL A 42 5.59 -7.58 5.13
N LEU A 43 4.63 -6.77 5.55
CA LEU A 43 3.25 -6.86 5.13
C LEU A 43 3.02 -5.91 3.95
N LEU A 44 2.59 -6.47 2.82
CA LEU A 44 2.34 -5.76 1.57
C LEU A 44 0.86 -5.80 1.22
N ASP A 45 0.23 -4.65 1.01
CA ASP A 45 -1.16 -4.56 0.55
C ASP A 45 -1.31 -4.90 -0.94
N GLY A 46 -2.52 -4.79 -1.45
CA GLY A 46 -2.84 -5.10 -2.85
C GLY A 46 -2.86 -3.89 -3.79
N GLY A 47 -2.22 -2.80 -3.44
CA GLY A 47 -2.16 -1.63 -4.29
C GLY A 47 -1.13 -1.75 -5.42
N SER A 48 -1.32 -0.97 -6.48
CA SER A 48 -0.40 -1.02 -7.63
C SER A 48 0.99 -0.47 -7.32
N THR A 49 1.13 0.49 -6.40
CA THR A 49 2.43 1.01 -5.96
C THR A 49 3.17 -0.04 -5.12
N THR A 50 2.45 -0.73 -4.25
CA THR A 50 2.99 -1.81 -3.44
C THR A 50 3.36 -3.03 -4.29
N TYR A 51 2.63 -3.27 -5.38
CA TYR A 51 3.01 -4.31 -6.35
C TYR A 51 4.34 -4.00 -7.04
N GLU A 52 4.58 -2.73 -7.45
CA GLU A 52 5.89 -2.32 -8.00
C GLU A 52 7.02 -2.53 -6.97
N LEU A 53 6.77 -2.23 -5.68
CA LEU A 53 7.70 -2.54 -4.60
C LEU A 53 7.93 -4.05 -4.49
N ALA A 54 6.87 -4.86 -4.49
CA ALA A 54 6.97 -6.32 -4.38
C ALA A 54 7.88 -6.93 -5.44
N GLN A 55 7.83 -6.43 -6.68
CA GLN A 55 8.72 -6.89 -7.77
C GLN A 55 10.20 -6.66 -7.44
N LEU A 56 10.54 -5.54 -6.79
CA LEU A 56 11.92 -5.21 -6.39
C LEU A 56 12.41 -6.01 -5.18
N LEU A 57 11.48 -6.60 -4.42
CA LEU A 57 11.79 -7.42 -3.25
C LEU A 57 11.95 -8.92 -3.59
N VAL A 58 11.58 -9.35 -4.79
CA VAL A 58 11.80 -10.73 -5.25
C VAL A 58 13.28 -11.08 -5.21
N GLY A 59 13.60 -12.26 -4.64
CA GLY A 59 14.98 -12.73 -4.48
C GLY A 59 15.66 -12.29 -3.19
N ARG A 60 15.05 -11.42 -2.40
CA ARG A 60 15.55 -11.04 -1.07
C ARG A 60 15.13 -12.05 0.00
N THR A 61 15.90 -12.17 1.08
CA THR A 61 15.58 -13.05 2.22
C THR A 61 14.59 -12.34 3.13
N LEU A 62 13.29 -12.65 3.01
CA LEU A 62 12.20 -11.96 3.71
C LEU A 62 11.14 -12.95 4.18
N GLN A 63 10.33 -12.52 5.16
CA GLN A 63 9.00 -13.06 5.39
C GLN A 63 7.97 -12.09 4.80
N VAL A 64 7.27 -12.50 3.75
CA VAL A 64 6.28 -11.67 3.07
C VAL A 64 4.88 -12.08 3.50
N VAL A 65 4.14 -11.13 4.05
CA VAL A 65 2.72 -11.27 4.37
C VAL A 65 1.92 -10.42 3.39
N THR A 66 0.92 -10.98 2.73
CA THR A 66 0.09 -10.21 1.79
C THR A 66 -1.32 -10.77 1.66
N ASN A 67 -2.29 -9.89 1.42
CA ASN A 67 -3.65 -10.25 1.03
C ASN A 67 -3.87 -10.19 -0.50
N SER A 68 -2.84 -9.89 -1.27
CA SER A 68 -2.89 -9.68 -2.72
C SER A 68 -2.46 -10.92 -3.48
N LEU A 69 -3.35 -11.50 -4.31
CA LEU A 69 -2.99 -12.60 -5.21
C LEU A 69 -1.90 -12.20 -6.21
N PRO A 70 -1.93 -11.00 -6.85
CA PRO A 70 -0.82 -10.56 -7.70
C PRO A 70 0.52 -10.53 -6.97
N VAL A 71 0.58 -9.99 -5.75
CA VAL A 71 1.81 -9.97 -4.94
C VAL A 71 2.22 -11.39 -4.53
N ALA A 72 1.29 -12.19 -4.01
CA ALA A 72 1.57 -13.57 -3.61
C ALA A 72 2.15 -14.41 -4.76
N ASN A 73 1.67 -14.20 -5.99
CA ASN A 73 2.18 -14.89 -7.17
C ASN A 73 3.66 -14.62 -7.42
N LEU A 74 4.17 -13.40 -7.11
CA LEU A 74 5.59 -13.07 -7.27
C LEU A 74 6.49 -13.90 -6.34
N PHE A 75 6.01 -14.24 -5.16
CA PHE A 75 6.77 -14.96 -4.13
C PHE A 75 6.46 -16.45 -4.05
N SER A 76 5.42 -16.95 -4.74
CA SER A 76 4.94 -18.33 -4.64
C SER A 76 5.96 -19.39 -5.06
N SER A 77 6.98 -19.01 -5.83
CA SER A 77 8.07 -19.87 -6.28
C SER A 77 9.44 -19.35 -5.83
N SER A 78 9.47 -18.52 -4.78
CA SER A 78 10.72 -17.97 -4.24
C SER A 78 11.40 -18.98 -3.32
N ASP A 79 12.68 -19.22 -3.50
CA ASP A 79 13.51 -20.01 -2.58
C ASP A 79 14.09 -19.17 -1.44
N SER A 80 13.97 -17.85 -1.52
CA SER A 80 14.60 -16.89 -0.59
C SER A 80 13.62 -16.21 0.36
N ALA A 81 12.31 -16.25 0.05
CA ALA A 81 11.29 -15.60 0.88
C ALA A 81 10.20 -16.58 1.29
N ASP A 82 9.84 -16.56 2.58
CA ASP A 82 8.65 -17.21 3.09
C ASP A 82 7.43 -16.36 2.77
N LEU A 83 6.35 -16.99 2.28
CA LEU A 83 5.11 -16.31 1.94
C LEU A 83 3.97 -16.74 2.88
N VAL A 84 3.36 -15.76 3.55
CA VAL A 84 2.09 -15.91 4.25
C VAL A 84 1.00 -15.17 3.46
N PHE A 85 0.10 -15.94 2.84
CA PHE A 85 -1.04 -15.37 2.13
C PHE A 85 -2.25 -15.25 3.06
N ILE A 86 -2.76 -14.02 3.22
CA ILE A 86 -3.97 -13.72 3.99
C ILE A 86 -5.20 -14.14 3.19
N GLY A 87 -5.86 -15.19 3.64
CA GLY A 87 -7.08 -15.73 3.02
C GLY A 87 -8.31 -14.86 3.26
N GLY A 88 -9.43 -15.21 2.62
CA GLY A 88 -10.72 -14.57 2.80
C GLY A 88 -11.51 -14.44 1.51
N TYR A 89 -12.44 -13.49 1.43
CA TYR A 89 -13.18 -13.16 0.20
C TYR A 89 -12.27 -12.43 -0.78
N VAL A 90 -12.00 -13.02 -1.93
CA VAL A 90 -11.18 -12.38 -2.97
C VAL A 90 -12.03 -11.47 -3.85
N HIS A 91 -11.70 -10.17 -3.85
CA HIS A 91 -12.36 -9.19 -4.72
C HIS A 91 -11.91 -9.38 -6.18
N PRO A 92 -12.84 -9.67 -7.13
CA PRO A 92 -12.48 -10.19 -8.45
C PRO A 92 -11.74 -9.20 -9.36
N ARG A 93 -11.82 -7.88 -9.09
CA ARG A 93 -11.17 -6.87 -9.92
C ARG A 93 -9.75 -6.51 -9.48
N THR A 94 -9.51 -6.63 -8.19
CA THR A 94 -8.22 -6.23 -7.59
C THR A 94 -7.39 -7.44 -7.19
N GLY A 95 -8.00 -8.61 -7.09
CA GLY A 95 -7.30 -9.83 -6.65
C GLY A 95 -6.88 -9.78 -5.18
N VAL A 96 -7.49 -8.89 -4.36
CA VAL A 96 -7.18 -8.81 -2.93
C VAL A 96 -8.19 -9.59 -2.10
N SER A 97 -7.71 -10.24 -1.07
CA SER A 97 -8.50 -10.94 -0.07
C SER A 97 -8.95 -9.97 1.04
N LEU A 98 -10.23 -9.99 1.37
CA LEU A 98 -10.90 -9.02 2.22
C LEU A 98 -11.90 -9.72 3.16
N GLY A 99 -12.42 -8.95 4.10
CA GLY A 99 -13.53 -9.33 4.98
C GLY A 99 -13.08 -9.99 6.27
N PRO A 100 -14.03 -10.54 7.07
CA PRO A 100 -13.78 -10.92 8.46
C PRO A 100 -12.71 -12.00 8.61
N TYR A 101 -12.60 -12.94 7.70
CA TYR A 101 -11.54 -13.97 7.76
C TYR A 101 -10.16 -13.39 7.55
N ALA A 102 -10.02 -12.39 6.65
CA ALA A 102 -8.76 -11.69 6.46
C ALA A 102 -8.37 -10.90 7.72
N VAL A 103 -9.33 -10.18 8.31
CA VAL A 103 -9.13 -9.41 9.54
C VAL A 103 -8.77 -10.34 10.71
N GLU A 104 -9.47 -11.47 10.88
CA GLU A 104 -9.17 -12.45 11.92
C GLU A 104 -7.76 -13.03 11.78
N MET A 105 -7.36 -13.38 10.56
CA MET A 105 -6.00 -13.90 10.31
C MET A 105 -4.95 -12.84 10.63
N LEU A 106 -5.15 -11.59 10.19
CA LEU A 106 -4.24 -10.48 10.48
C LEU A 106 -4.09 -10.22 11.98
N SER A 107 -5.16 -10.35 12.77
CA SER A 107 -5.12 -10.12 14.22
C SER A 107 -4.22 -11.09 14.99
N GLN A 108 -3.80 -12.18 14.37
CA GLN A 108 -2.89 -13.17 14.95
C GLN A 108 -1.43 -13.01 14.51
N LEU A 109 -1.14 -12.00 13.69
CA LEU A 109 0.18 -11.76 13.15
C LEU A 109 0.81 -10.52 13.79
N ASN A 110 2.15 -10.50 13.78
CA ASN A 110 2.93 -9.31 14.09
C ASN A 110 4.01 -9.18 13.02
N CYS A 111 3.92 -8.12 12.23
CA CYS A 111 4.86 -7.81 11.17
C CYS A 111 5.76 -6.66 11.61
N ARG A 112 7.02 -6.69 11.21
CA ARG A 112 7.91 -5.56 11.49
C ARG A 112 7.43 -4.30 10.78
N ARG A 113 6.98 -4.42 9.53
CA ARG A 113 6.59 -3.27 8.71
C ARG A 113 5.40 -3.57 7.80
N ALA A 114 4.37 -2.72 7.87
CA ALA A 114 3.34 -2.67 6.85
C ALA A 114 3.69 -1.61 5.80
N MET A 115 3.57 -1.98 4.54
CA MET A 115 3.71 -1.07 3.40
C MET A 115 2.40 -1.07 2.62
N LEU A 116 1.67 0.05 2.68
CA LEU A 116 0.34 0.19 2.12
C LEU A 116 0.27 1.34 1.12
N SER A 117 -0.60 1.19 0.15
CA SER A 117 -1.00 2.27 -0.75
C SER A 117 -2.40 2.78 -0.40
N VAL A 118 -2.74 3.99 -0.81
CA VAL A 118 -4.01 4.63 -0.47
C VAL A 118 -4.66 5.29 -1.69
N ALA A 119 -6.00 5.45 -1.63
CA ALA A 119 -6.73 6.15 -2.69
C ALA A 119 -6.71 7.68 -2.49
N GLY A 120 -6.54 8.16 -1.27
CA GLY A 120 -6.49 9.59 -0.97
C GLY A 120 -5.80 9.90 0.36
N VAL A 121 -5.15 11.06 0.38
CA VAL A 121 -4.47 11.64 1.54
C VAL A 121 -5.08 13.02 1.80
N HIS A 122 -5.58 13.24 3.01
CA HIS A 122 -6.15 14.51 3.42
C HIS A 122 -5.62 14.90 4.82
N VAL A 123 -5.81 16.15 5.22
CA VAL A 123 -5.30 16.69 6.50
C VAL A 123 -5.79 15.93 7.74
N ASP A 124 -6.93 15.25 7.63
CA ASP A 124 -7.55 14.47 8.71
C ASP A 124 -7.31 12.96 8.59
N GLY A 125 -6.49 12.50 7.62
CA GLY A 125 -6.10 11.10 7.52
C GLY A 125 -6.03 10.52 6.12
N LEU A 126 -5.95 9.18 6.07
CA LEU A 126 -5.86 8.37 4.86
C LEU A 126 -7.21 7.76 4.50
N TYR A 127 -7.46 7.61 3.19
CA TYR A 127 -8.76 7.20 2.67
C TYR A 127 -8.66 6.11 1.61
N ASN A 128 -9.68 5.24 1.57
CA ASN A 128 -9.87 4.31 0.47
C ASN A 128 -11.35 4.25 0.02
N SER A 129 -11.59 3.62 -1.13
CA SER A 129 -12.87 3.65 -1.86
C SER A 129 -13.82 2.48 -1.55
N ASN A 130 -13.42 1.53 -0.70
CA ASN A 130 -14.20 0.33 -0.38
C ASN A 130 -14.13 0.03 1.12
N LEU A 131 -15.27 -0.23 1.77
CA LEU A 131 -15.35 -0.45 3.22
C LEU A 131 -14.61 -1.72 3.66
N LEU A 132 -14.71 -2.82 2.90
CA LEU A 132 -14.00 -4.06 3.23
C LEU A 132 -12.48 -3.91 3.08
N LEU A 133 -12.02 -3.08 2.10
CA LEU A 133 -10.62 -2.68 2.00
C LEU A 133 -10.19 -1.94 3.26
N VAL A 134 -10.93 -0.90 3.65
CA VAL A 134 -10.61 -0.08 4.83
C VAL A 134 -10.54 -0.90 6.11
N GLU A 135 -11.47 -1.85 6.33
CA GLU A 135 -11.43 -2.76 7.48
C GLU A 135 -10.17 -3.63 7.47
N THR A 136 -9.82 -4.18 6.31
CA THR A 136 -8.62 -5.01 6.17
C THR A 136 -7.34 -4.19 6.33
N GLU A 137 -7.28 -2.98 5.75
CA GLU A 137 -6.14 -2.07 5.90
C GLU A 137 -5.93 -1.64 7.36
N ARG A 138 -7.01 -1.38 8.12
CA ARG A 138 -6.91 -1.11 9.56
C ARG A 138 -6.30 -2.30 10.32
N ALA A 139 -6.74 -3.50 10.01
CA ALA A 139 -6.14 -4.70 10.61
C ALA A 139 -4.66 -4.88 10.23
N MET A 140 -4.24 -4.47 9.02
CA MET A 140 -2.83 -4.45 8.62
C MET A 140 -2.01 -3.45 9.43
N LEU A 141 -2.56 -2.25 9.70
CA LEU A 141 -1.92 -1.26 10.55
C LEU A 141 -1.70 -1.81 11.97
N GLU A 142 -2.73 -2.43 12.54
CA GLU A 142 -2.69 -3.01 13.90
C GLU A 142 -1.76 -4.22 14.01
N ALA A 143 -1.55 -4.95 12.91
CA ALA A 143 -0.66 -6.12 12.84
C ALA A 143 0.82 -5.77 12.61
N SER A 144 1.21 -4.49 12.68
CA SER A 144 2.57 -4.07 12.29
C SER A 144 3.16 -3.08 13.28
N ASP A 145 4.49 -3.20 13.51
CA ASP A 145 5.23 -2.30 14.40
C ASP A 145 5.49 -0.93 13.75
N GLU A 146 5.70 -0.90 12.43
CA GLU A 146 5.95 0.31 11.66
C GLU A 146 5.04 0.36 10.42
N VAL A 147 4.46 1.53 10.16
CA VAL A 147 3.55 1.76 9.04
C VAL A 147 4.17 2.71 8.04
N THR A 148 4.40 2.22 6.82
CA THR A 148 4.89 3.00 5.68
C THR A 148 3.81 3.13 4.61
N ILE A 149 3.50 4.36 4.22
CA ILE A 149 2.56 4.65 3.15
C ILE A 149 3.28 4.99 1.86
N LEU A 150 2.87 4.34 0.78
CA LEU A 150 3.37 4.53 -0.58
C LEU A 150 2.29 5.21 -1.43
N ALA A 151 2.41 6.50 -1.70
CA ALA A 151 1.41 7.21 -2.49
C ALA A 151 2.04 8.24 -3.41
N ASP A 152 1.56 8.30 -4.65
CA ASP A 152 1.98 9.34 -5.58
C ASP A 152 1.35 10.70 -5.23
N SER A 153 2.01 11.78 -5.65
CA SER A 153 1.63 13.15 -5.32
C SER A 153 0.21 13.53 -5.76
N THR A 154 -0.40 12.78 -6.68
CA THR A 154 -1.79 13.04 -7.10
C THR A 154 -2.84 12.59 -6.08
N LYS A 155 -2.43 11.87 -5.03
CA LYS A 155 -3.34 11.39 -3.97
C LYS A 155 -3.61 12.43 -2.89
N PHE A 156 -2.79 13.47 -2.82
CA PHE A 156 -2.86 14.49 -1.79
C PHE A 156 -4.00 15.50 -2.04
N GLY A 157 -4.62 15.96 -0.97
CA GLY A 157 -5.79 16.85 -1.00
C GLY A 157 -7.11 16.15 -1.29
N HIS A 158 -7.13 14.82 -1.44
CA HIS A 158 -8.32 14.06 -1.81
C HIS A 158 -8.82 13.16 -0.69
N LYS A 159 -10.13 13.11 -0.52
CA LYS A 159 -10.85 12.11 0.27
C LYS A 159 -11.45 11.07 -0.65
N SER A 160 -11.53 9.83 -0.17
CA SER A 160 -12.30 8.77 -0.80
C SER A 160 -13.47 8.36 0.12
N LEU A 161 -14.13 7.22 -0.15
CA LEU A 161 -15.36 6.83 0.52
C LEU A 161 -15.23 6.75 2.03
N ALA A 162 -14.15 6.12 2.52
CA ALA A 162 -13.98 5.87 3.95
C ALA A 162 -12.55 6.13 4.41
N ARG A 163 -12.45 6.66 5.63
CA ARG A 163 -11.17 6.94 6.28
C ARG A 163 -10.58 5.66 6.85
N ILE A 164 -9.31 5.41 6.58
CA ILE A 164 -8.54 4.30 7.13
C ILE A 164 -8.10 4.66 8.56
N CYS A 165 -7.31 5.72 8.69
CA CYS A 165 -6.72 6.15 9.97
C CYS A 165 -6.42 7.66 9.94
N ASP A 166 -6.02 8.19 11.09
CA ASP A 166 -5.41 9.52 11.21
C ASP A 166 -3.97 9.51 10.71
N LEU A 167 -3.43 10.67 10.29
CA LEU A 167 -2.01 10.78 9.87
C LEU A 167 -1.03 10.37 10.98
N LYS A 168 -1.40 10.55 12.23
CA LYS A 168 -0.56 10.19 13.40
C LYS A 168 -0.30 8.68 13.56
N ALA A 169 -1.07 7.84 12.85
CA ALA A 169 -0.88 6.40 12.86
C ALA A 169 0.20 5.94 11.85
N ILE A 170 0.89 6.87 11.18
CA ILE A 170 1.84 6.61 10.11
C ILE A 170 3.23 7.03 10.58
N ASP A 171 4.21 6.14 10.41
CA ASP A 171 5.60 6.41 10.74
C ASP A 171 6.36 7.03 9.56
N THR A 172 6.18 6.46 8.36
CA THR A 172 6.92 6.89 7.17
C THR A 172 5.97 7.09 5.98
N PHE A 173 6.25 8.12 5.19
CA PHE A 173 5.58 8.37 3.92
C PHE A 173 6.60 8.38 2.78
N VAL A 174 6.41 7.55 1.75
CA VAL A 174 7.22 7.56 0.53
C VAL A 174 6.38 8.12 -0.61
N VAL A 175 6.85 9.20 -1.23
CA VAL A 175 6.14 9.94 -2.27
C VAL A 175 7.09 10.37 -3.39
N ASP A 176 6.57 10.57 -4.60
CA ASP A 176 7.34 11.14 -5.70
C ASP A 176 7.63 12.63 -5.50
N CYS A 177 8.60 13.17 -6.24
CA CYS A 177 9.04 14.56 -6.16
C CYS A 177 7.97 15.60 -6.56
N GLY A 178 6.79 15.18 -6.99
CA GLY A 178 5.65 16.06 -7.30
C GLY A 178 4.83 16.51 -6.09
N ILE A 179 5.20 16.09 -4.87
CA ILE A 179 4.55 16.58 -3.65
C ILE A 179 4.80 18.09 -3.47
N SER A 180 3.78 18.85 -3.02
CA SER A 180 3.94 20.27 -2.74
C SER A 180 4.67 20.52 -1.41
N ASP A 181 5.30 21.70 -1.29
CA ASP A 181 5.99 22.13 -0.07
C ASP A 181 5.02 22.21 1.14
N ASP A 182 3.77 22.60 0.91
CA ASP A 182 2.73 22.67 1.94
C ASP A 182 2.44 21.26 2.50
N TRP A 183 2.27 20.26 1.64
CA TRP A 183 2.05 18.87 2.07
C TRP A 183 3.28 18.27 2.74
N SER A 184 4.47 18.54 2.21
CA SER A 184 5.73 18.10 2.83
C SER A 184 5.86 18.64 4.25
N SER A 185 5.63 19.95 4.42
CA SER A 185 5.66 20.63 5.73
C SER A 185 4.61 20.05 6.68
N GLN A 186 3.40 19.75 6.20
CA GLN A 186 2.34 19.19 7.00
C GLN A 186 2.64 17.77 7.50
N LEU A 187 3.15 16.89 6.64
CA LEU A 187 3.54 15.53 7.03
C LEU A 187 4.64 15.56 8.07
N ILE A 188 5.70 16.33 7.86
CA ILE A 188 6.82 16.49 8.80
C ILE A 188 6.34 17.06 10.14
N SER A 189 5.48 18.08 10.11
CA SER A 189 4.92 18.65 11.36
C SER A 189 4.00 17.70 12.12
N SER A 190 3.46 16.69 11.44
CA SER A 190 2.67 15.60 12.05
C SER A 190 3.55 14.51 12.67
N GLY A 191 4.88 14.61 12.58
CA GLY A 191 5.84 13.64 13.10
C GLY A 191 6.14 12.48 12.16
N ILE A 192 5.73 12.57 10.89
CA ILE A 192 5.93 11.52 9.89
C ILE A 192 7.30 11.71 9.22
N GLU A 193 8.06 10.62 9.10
CA GLU A 193 9.27 10.59 8.28
C GLU A 193 8.87 10.67 6.80
N LEU A 194 9.34 11.69 6.09
CA LEU A 194 9.04 11.90 4.68
C LEU A 194 10.22 11.51 3.79
N CYS A 195 10.02 10.46 2.98
CA CYS A 195 10.97 10.01 1.98
C CYS A 195 10.50 10.43 0.59
N ILE A 196 11.19 11.40 -0.04
CA ILE A 196 10.88 11.84 -1.40
C ILE A 196 11.70 11.01 -2.39
N ALA A 197 11.01 10.31 -3.29
CA ALA A 197 11.65 9.49 -4.31
C ALA A 197 12.24 10.37 -5.43
N GLU A 198 13.47 10.06 -5.85
CA GLU A 198 14.08 10.67 -7.01
C GLU A 198 13.33 10.29 -8.31
N THR A 199 13.45 11.11 -9.37
CA THR A 199 12.80 10.82 -10.66
C THR A 199 13.35 9.52 -11.27
N ALA A 200 12.47 8.72 -11.87
CA ALA A 200 12.77 7.41 -12.45
C ALA A 200 13.91 7.40 -13.51
N ALA A 201 14.22 8.53 -14.11
CA ALA A 201 15.29 8.67 -15.12
C ALA A 201 16.70 8.29 -14.65
N LYS A 202 16.91 8.06 -13.33
CA LYS A 202 18.20 7.61 -12.77
C LYS A 202 18.33 6.07 -12.65
N PHE A 203 17.26 5.31 -12.81
CA PHE A 203 17.26 3.87 -12.53
C PHE A 203 17.43 2.98 -13.77
N ASP A 204 17.43 3.56 -14.99
CA ASP A 204 17.59 2.81 -16.23
C ASP A 204 19.08 2.66 -16.65
N ASN A 205 20.04 3.05 -15.79
CA ASN A 205 21.50 3.04 -16.09
C ASN A 205 22.34 2.14 -15.15
N ASP A 206 21.71 1.25 -14.33
CA ASP A 206 22.45 0.30 -13.49
C ASP A 206 22.15 -1.17 -13.86
#